data_ae522b1f88c6b262cbccb7081b15fd5e
#
_entry.id   ae522b1f88c6b262cbccb7081b15fd5e
#
_cell.length_a   1.000
_cell.length_b   1.000
_cell.length_c   1.000
_cell.angle_alpha   90.00
_cell.angle_beta   90.00
_cell.angle_gamma   90.00
#
_symmetry.space_group_name_H-M   'P 1'
#
loop_
_entity.id
_entity.type
_entity.pdbx_description
1 polymer ?
#
loop_
_entity_poly.entity_id
_entity_poly.type
_entity_poly.pdbx_seq_one_letter_code
_entity_poly.pdbx_strand_id
1 'polypeptide(L)'
;MAQPSRISLQIKKTVISLAIAALGFTASSSALAYQKVHQPDNSYQQYISQRQTVDMLIQDALEAFKSPARVSDAGFTGKLPSNMEVVAQKLQQAYKLEPYRLDLLFSAASAYVYNNQIERAVTIYKQILEAAPDDIDALIYVTSWTRFEGKDKESEAYFNKLKSLNPAKAEELSRFFAQIDRVSKMPLSDKLTPADLATLNKTKGNNAIVTLGYALNPDGTMNQILIDRLNKTLEVAKQLPDAMIVVTGGVPKAHQTEGKLMADWLVKQGIPAERIFQDNYA
;
A
#
# COMPACT_ATOMS: atom_id res chain seq x y z
N MET A 1 -22.45 -18.15 -14.41
CA MET A 1 -21.71 -17.03 -13.79
C MET A 1 -20.37 -17.58 -13.28
N ALA A 2 -19.26 -17.28 -13.96
CA ALA A 2 -17.95 -17.75 -13.57
C ALA A 2 -17.41 -16.88 -12.41
N GLN A 3 -16.98 -17.51 -11.32
CA GLN A 3 -16.31 -16.79 -10.24
C GLN A 3 -14.95 -16.24 -10.75
N PRO A 4 -14.57 -15.01 -10.43
CA PRO A 4 -13.27 -14.47 -10.79
C PRO A 4 -12.17 -15.31 -10.16
N SER A 5 -11.09 -15.60 -10.91
CA SER A 5 -9.97 -16.40 -10.43
C SER A 5 -9.35 -15.77 -9.19
N ARG A 6 -8.83 -16.62 -8.24
CA ARG A 6 -8.19 -16.15 -7.00
C ARG A 6 -7.03 -15.18 -7.26
N ILE A 7 -6.35 -15.27 -8.41
CA ILE A 7 -5.26 -14.39 -8.83
C ILE A 7 -5.78 -12.98 -9.13
N SER A 8 -6.91 -12.86 -9.85
CA SER A 8 -7.56 -11.56 -10.13
C SER A 8 -7.98 -10.83 -8.85
N LEU A 9 -8.44 -11.57 -7.84
CA LEU A 9 -8.85 -11.00 -6.57
C LEU A 9 -7.66 -10.50 -5.75
N GLN A 10 -6.53 -11.20 -5.78
CA GLN A 10 -5.31 -10.79 -5.08
C GLN A 10 -4.67 -9.55 -5.70
N ILE A 11 -4.60 -9.46 -7.02
CA ILE A 11 -4.08 -8.27 -7.72
C ILE A 11 -4.95 -7.05 -7.39
N LYS A 12 -6.29 -7.20 -7.40
CA LYS A 12 -7.21 -6.12 -7.03
C LYS A 12 -7.00 -5.67 -5.58
N LYS A 13 -6.80 -6.59 -4.64
CA LYS A 13 -6.54 -6.26 -3.24
C LYS A 13 -5.21 -5.52 -3.05
N THR A 14 -4.16 -5.93 -3.74
CA THR A 14 -2.83 -5.29 -3.63
C THR A 14 -2.84 -3.86 -4.18
N VAL A 15 -3.49 -3.62 -5.32
CA VAL A 15 -3.60 -2.28 -5.92
C VAL A 15 -4.40 -1.34 -5.02
N ILE A 16 -5.51 -1.81 -4.43
CA ILE A 16 -6.34 -1.01 -3.52
C ILE A 16 -5.57 -0.68 -2.24
N SER A 17 -4.85 -1.65 -1.66
CA SER A 17 -4.04 -1.43 -0.46
C SER A 17 -2.93 -0.39 -0.69
N LEU A 18 -2.22 -0.43 -1.82
CA LEU A 18 -1.20 0.56 -2.16
C LEU A 18 -1.79 1.96 -2.36
N ALA A 19 -2.95 2.05 -3.02
CA ALA A 19 -3.57 3.34 -3.32
C ALA A 19 -4.10 4.05 -2.05
N ILE A 20 -4.62 3.31 -1.07
CA ILE A 20 -5.12 3.90 0.19
C ILE A 20 -3.95 4.29 1.12
N ALA A 21 -2.85 3.53 1.10
CA ALA A 21 -1.64 3.89 1.85
C ALA A 21 -0.92 5.14 1.29
N ALA A 22 -1.10 5.47 0.01
CA ALA A 22 -0.53 6.65 -0.63
C ALA A 22 -1.31 7.96 -0.38
N LEU A 23 -2.48 7.91 0.29
CA LEU A 23 -3.18 9.10 0.77
C LEU A 23 -2.41 9.70 1.97
N GLY A 24 -1.31 10.29 1.66
CA GLY A 24 -0.31 11.03 2.40
C GLY A 24 -0.51 11.23 3.90
N PHE A 25 0.47 10.77 4.66
CA PHE A 25 0.76 11.27 6.01
C PHE A 25 1.04 12.78 5.98
N THR A 26 -0.01 13.58 5.94
CA THR A 26 0.06 14.94 6.46
C THR A 26 -0.37 14.82 7.91
N ALA A 27 0.59 14.85 8.82
CA ALA A 27 0.33 14.99 10.24
C ALA A 27 -0.53 16.23 10.43
N SER A 28 -1.84 16.02 10.57
CA SER A 28 -2.77 17.10 10.87
C SER A 28 -2.48 17.56 12.28
N SER A 29 -2.25 18.84 12.42
CA SER A 29 -2.04 19.56 13.70
C SER A 29 -3.27 19.58 14.63
N SER A 30 -4.26 18.72 14.42
CA SER A 30 -5.45 18.60 15.25
C SER A 30 -5.24 17.93 16.61
N ALA A 31 -4.01 17.45 16.90
CA ALA A 31 -3.65 16.90 18.21
C ALA A 31 -3.67 17.93 19.38
N LEU A 32 -3.89 19.22 19.09
CA LEU A 32 -3.87 20.27 20.10
C LEU A 32 -5.20 20.52 20.84
N ALA A 33 -6.29 19.86 20.45
CA ALA A 33 -7.61 20.18 21.01
C ALA A 33 -8.10 19.26 22.15
N TYR A 34 -7.37 18.20 22.49
CA TYR A 34 -7.83 17.27 23.53
C TYR A 34 -7.00 17.35 24.81
N GLN A 35 -6.97 18.55 25.43
CA GLN A 35 -6.52 18.72 26.83
C GLN A 35 -7.70 18.68 27.80
N LYS A 36 -8.26 17.51 28.08
CA LYS A 36 -8.73 17.16 29.43
C LYS A 36 -7.88 15.99 29.92
N VAL A 37 -6.63 16.28 30.18
CA VAL A 37 -5.77 15.39 30.95
C VAL A 37 -6.27 15.39 32.37
N HIS A 38 -6.87 14.28 32.81
CA HIS A 38 -6.75 13.91 34.22
C HIS A 38 -5.25 13.70 34.42
N GLN A 39 -4.57 14.70 34.99
CA GLN A 39 -3.22 14.48 35.52
C GLN A 39 -3.35 13.42 36.58
N PRO A 40 -2.76 12.22 36.43
CA PRO A 40 -2.65 11.33 37.53
C PRO A 40 -1.79 12.02 38.57
N ASP A 41 -2.15 11.84 39.82
CA ASP A 41 -1.48 12.40 41.02
C ASP A 41 -0.12 11.67 41.22
N ASN A 42 0.68 11.67 40.20
CA ASN A 42 1.91 10.90 40.10
C ASN A 42 3.11 11.81 40.28
N SER A 43 4.06 11.37 41.11
CA SER A 43 5.33 12.05 41.28
C SER A 43 6.03 12.27 39.91
N TYR A 44 6.77 13.37 39.80
CA TYR A 44 7.57 13.69 38.61
C TYR A 44 8.44 12.53 38.12
N GLN A 45 8.97 11.75 39.07
CA GLN A 45 9.75 10.53 38.76
C GLN A 45 8.94 9.46 38.03
N GLN A 46 7.67 9.27 38.42
CA GLN A 46 6.79 8.31 37.77
C GLN A 46 6.47 8.76 36.33
N TYR A 47 6.22 10.06 36.12
CA TYR A 47 6.02 10.63 34.80
C TYR A 47 7.24 10.42 33.89
N ILE A 48 8.47 10.70 34.40
CA ILE A 48 9.70 10.49 33.66
C ILE A 48 9.88 8.98 33.28
N SER A 49 9.65 8.08 34.24
CA SER A 49 9.77 6.64 34.00
C SER A 49 8.75 6.16 32.95
N GLN A 50 7.51 6.65 33.02
CA GLN A 50 6.47 6.35 32.03
C GLN A 50 6.88 6.85 30.64
N ARG A 51 7.37 8.10 30.53
CA ARG A 51 7.83 8.67 29.26
C ARG A 51 8.98 7.88 28.65
N GLN A 52 9.97 7.50 29.47
CA GLN A 52 11.06 6.63 29.03
C GLN A 52 10.57 5.28 28.51
N THR A 53 9.57 4.69 29.17
CA THR A 53 8.96 3.42 28.73
C THR A 53 8.28 3.59 27.37
N VAL A 54 7.56 4.69 27.16
CA VAL A 54 6.93 5.01 25.85
C VAL A 54 7.99 5.14 24.77
N ASP A 55 9.06 5.89 25.03
CA ASP A 55 10.15 6.08 24.07
C ASP A 55 10.85 4.73 23.74
N MET A 56 11.06 3.86 24.72
CA MET A 56 11.59 2.50 24.49
C MET A 56 10.64 1.66 23.62
N LEU A 57 9.33 1.70 23.87
CA LEU A 57 8.36 0.96 23.07
C LEU A 57 8.32 1.44 21.61
N ILE A 58 8.48 2.75 21.40
CA ILE A 58 8.58 3.33 20.05
C ILE A 58 9.87 2.88 19.37
N GLN A 59 11.00 2.85 20.08
CA GLN A 59 12.26 2.34 19.55
C GLN A 59 12.17 0.85 19.21
N ASP A 60 11.61 0.03 20.09
CA ASP A 60 11.35 -1.40 19.81
C ASP A 60 10.52 -1.59 18.53
N ALA A 61 9.48 -0.74 18.33
CA ALA A 61 8.67 -0.76 17.13
C ALA A 61 9.50 -0.41 15.89
N LEU A 62 10.35 0.61 15.97
CA LEU A 62 11.22 1.03 14.88
C LEU A 62 12.27 -0.03 14.52
N GLU A 63 12.83 -0.70 15.52
CA GLU A 63 13.75 -1.81 15.32
C GLU A 63 13.06 -3.01 14.66
N ALA A 64 11.84 -3.36 15.12
CA ALA A 64 11.05 -4.40 14.49
C ALA A 64 10.73 -4.08 13.02
N PHE A 65 10.43 -2.80 12.72
CA PHE A 65 10.18 -2.34 11.35
C PHE A 65 11.40 -2.53 10.43
N LYS A 66 12.60 -2.22 10.92
CA LYS A 66 13.85 -2.29 10.17
C LYS A 66 14.48 -3.69 10.10
N SER A 67 14.01 -4.61 10.94
CA SER A 67 14.57 -5.95 11.06
C SER A 67 14.26 -6.82 9.86
N PRO A 68 15.11 -7.79 9.50
CA PRO A 68 14.79 -8.84 8.54
C PRO A 68 13.51 -9.59 8.94
N ALA A 69 12.88 -10.26 7.98
CA ALA A 69 11.71 -11.08 8.25
C ALA A 69 12.01 -12.11 9.36
N ARG A 70 11.09 -12.23 10.33
CA ARG A 70 11.26 -13.13 11.47
C ARG A 70 11.16 -14.57 10.98
N VAL A 71 12.15 -15.36 11.34
CA VAL A 71 12.17 -16.82 11.15
C VAL A 71 12.15 -17.51 12.50
N SER A 72 11.47 -18.65 12.59
CA SER A 72 11.48 -19.44 13.81
C SER A 72 12.81 -20.19 13.95
N ASP A 73 13.29 -20.29 15.19
CA ASP A 73 14.40 -21.19 15.48
C ASP A 73 13.96 -22.65 15.34
N ALA A 74 14.92 -23.53 15.10
CA ALA A 74 14.67 -24.96 15.00
C ALA A 74 13.95 -25.47 16.27
N GLY A 75 12.78 -26.10 16.08
CA GLY A 75 11.95 -26.63 17.16
C GLY A 75 10.79 -25.74 17.61
N PHE A 76 10.66 -24.50 17.16
CA PHE A 76 9.48 -23.67 17.42
C PHE A 76 8.34 -24.06 16.48
N THR A 77 7.23 -24.53 17.05
CA THR A 77 6.04 -24.99 16.29
C THR A 77 4.92 -23.94 16.21
N GLY A 78 5.06 -22.82 16.91
CA GLY A 78 4.09 -21.72 16.90
C GLY A 78 4.29 -20.76 15.72
N LYS A 79 3.25 -20.01 15.38
CA LYS A 79 3.35 -18.92 14.40
C LYS A 79 3.97 -17.69 15.06
N LEU A 80 5.14 -17.28 14.61
CA LEU A 80 5.74 -16.00 15.02
C LEU A 80 4.91 -14.82 14.49
N PRO A 81 4.71 -13.77 15.30
CA PRO A 81 4.14 -12.53 14.79
C PRO A 81 5.08 -11.93 13.73
N SER A 82 4.53 -11.35 12.68
CA SER A 82 5.32 -10.61 11.69
C SER A 82 5.95 -9.36 12.32
N ASN A 83 6.96 -8.78 11.65
CA ASN A 83 7.55 -7.53 12.11
C ASN A 83 6.50 -6.42 12.26
N MET A 84 5.58 -6.30 11.28
CA MET A 84 4.51 -5.30 11.34
C MET A 84 3.51 -5.56 12.47
N GLU A 85 3.25 -6.81 12.81
CA GLU A 85 2.41 -7.14 13.95
C GLU A 85 3.08 -6.75 15.28
N VAL A 86 4.40 -6.94 15.40
CA VAL A 86 5.17 -6.46 16.55
C VAL A 86 5.16 -4.95 16.64
N VAL A 87 5.38 -4.25 15.51
CA VAL A 87 5.27 -2.78 15.43
C VAL A 87 3.92 -2.31 15.99
N ALA A 88 2.81 -2.88 15.48
CA ALA A 88 1.48 -2.50 15.92
C ALA A 88 1.24 -2.76 17.41
N GLN A 89 1.71 -3.89 17.92
CA GLN A 89 1.58 -4.25 19.34
C GLN A 89 2.36 -3.29 20.26
N LYS A 90 3.60 -2.94 19.90
CA LYS A 90 4.44 -2.02 20.67
C LYS A 90 3.86 -0.60 20.70
N LEU A 91 3.36 -0.11 19.57
CA LEU A 91 2.72 1.20 19.48
C LEU A 91 1.40 1.26 20.26
N GLN A 92 0.61 0.20 20.27
CA GLN A 92 -0.58 0.12 21.12
C GLN A 92 -0.24 0.05 22.62
N GLN A 93 0.88 -0.60 22.99
CA GLN A 93 1.36 -0.58 24.37
C GLN A 93 1.79 0.84 24.77
N ALA A 94 2.50 1.55 23.92
CA ALA A 94 2.88 2.94 24.15
C ALA A 94 1.65 3.85 24.29
N TYR A 95 0.62 3.69 23.44
CA TYR A 95 -0.63 4.43 23.54
C TYR A 95 -1.35 4.18 24.88
N LYS A 96 -1.35 2.97 25.42
CA LYS A 96 -1.97 2.69 26.73
C LYS A 96 -1.33 3.50 27.87
N LEU A 97 -0.06 3.83 27.74
CA LEU A 97 0.65 4.68 28.71
C LEU A 97 0.40 6.17 28.45
N GLU A 98 0.25 6.57 27.19
CA GLU A 98 -0.03 7.97 26.79
C GLU A 98 -1.27 8.04 25.88
N PRO A 99 -2.50 7.93 26.43
CA PRO A 99 -3.73 7.82 25.63
C PRO A 99 -4.08 9.08 24.81
N TYR A 100 -3.39 10.18 25.02
CA TYR A 100 -3.51 11.39 24.23
C TYR A 100 -2.72 11.35 22.91
N ARG A 101 -1.86 10.34 22.71
CA ARG A 101 -1.00 10.12 21.54
C ARG A 101 -1.73 9.30 20.48
N LEU A 102 -2.75 9.87 19.85
CA LEU A 102 -3.50 9.21 18.77
C LEU A 102 -2.63 8.87 17.56
N ASP A 103 -1.52 9.59 17.36
CA ASP A 103 -0.52 9.30 16.34
C ASP A 103 0.07 7.86 16.45
N LEU A 104 0.18 7.35 17.68
CA LEU A 104 0.61 5.95 17.91
C LEU A 104 -0.43 4.95 17.42
N LEU A 105 -1.72 5.25 17.58
CA LEU A 105 -2.79 4.41 17.05
C LEU A 105 -2.85 4.46 15.52
N PHE A 106 -2.71 5.62 14.89
CA PHE A 106 -2.61 5.73 13.44
C PHE A 106 -1.46 4.88 12.89
N SER A 107 -0.30 4.98 13.51
CA SER A 107 0.88 4.19 13.13
C SER A 107 0.66 2.68 13.34
N ALA A 108 0.01 2.28 14.43
CA ALA A 108 -0.33 0.88 14.69
C ALA A 108 -1.34 0.33 13.67
N ALA A 109 -2.36 1.12 13.32
CA ALA A 109 -3.33 0.75 12.29
C ALA A 109 -2.65 0.59 10.92
N SER A 110 -1.75 1.51 10.56
CA SER A 110 -0.95 1.41 9.34
C SER A 110 -0.11 0.14 9.30
N ALA A 111 0.53 -0.23 10.41
CA ALA A 111 1.30 -1.47 10.49
C ALA A 111 0.42 -2.73 10.27
N TYR A 112 -0.82 -2.73 10.78
CA TYR A 112 -1.77 -3.81 10.47
C TYR A 112 -2.22 -3.82 9.02
N VAL A 113 -2.41 -2.64 8.40
CA VAL A 113 -2.70 -2.55 6.96
C VAL A 113 -1.57 -3.17 6.14
N TYR A 114 -0.32 -2.79 6.41
CA TYR A 114 0.86 -3.39 5.76
C TYR A 114 0.94 -4.91 5.96
N ASN A 115 0.49 -5.40 7.09
CA ASN A 115 0.45 -6.84 7.40
C ASN A 115 -0.81 -7.54 6.85
N ASN A 116 -1.63 -6.88 6.04
CA ASN A 116 -2.90 -7.38 5.50
C ASN A 116 -3.91 -7.83 6.58
N GLN A 117 -3.84 -7.20 7.76
CA GLN A 117 -4.76 -7.43 8.88
C GLN A 117 -5.76 -6.29 9.00
N ILE A 118 -6.56 -6.10 7.94
CA ILE A 118 -7.43 -4.92 7.76
C ILE A 118 -8.45 -4.79 8.88
N GLU A 119 -9.07 -5.87 9.33
CA GLU A 119 -10.05 -5.84 10.43
C GLU A 119 -9.46 -5.25 11.73
N ARG A 120 -8.19 -5.59 12.04
CA ARG A 120 -7.50 -5.02 13.19
C ARG A 120 -7.24 -3.52 13.00
N ALA A 121 -6.84 -3.11 11.81
CA ALA A 121 -6.66 -1.70 11.50
C ALA A 121 -7.97 -0.91 11.64
N VAL A 122 -9.08 -1.43 11.11
CA VAL A 122 -10.41 -0.84 11.25
C VAL A 122 -10.81 -0.70 12.72
N THR A 123 -10.53 -1.71 13.54
CA THR A 123 -10.79 -1.64 14.99
C THR A 123 -10.03 -0.48 15.64
N ILE A 124 -8.77 -0.27 15.27
CA ILE A 124 -7.98 0.86 15.81
C ILE A 124 -8.51 2.21 15.30
N TYR A 125 -8.87 2.34 14.03
CA TYR A 125 -9.46 3.60 13.53
C TYR A 125 -10.78 3.93 14.23
N LYS A 126 -11.60 2.93 14.57
CA LYS A 126 -12.80 3.14 15.41
C LYS A 126 -12.43 3.58 16.82
N GLN A 127 -11.40 3.00 17.42
CA GLN A 127 -10.90 3.45 18.73
C GLN A 127 -10.41 4.90 18.69
N ILE A 128 -9.79 5.36 17.61
CA ILE A 128 -9.43 6.76 17.42
C ILE A 128 -10.69 7.62 17.40
N LEU A 129 -11.75 7.20 16.69
CA LEU A 129 -13.02 7.93 16.63
C LEU A 129 -13.81 7.89 17.95
N GLU A 130 -13.58 6.93 18.83
CA GLU A 130 -14.10 6.97 20.21
C GLU A 130 -13.45 8.10 21.04
N ALA A 131 -12.15 8.31 20.85
CA ALA A 131 -11.40 9.36 21.55
C ALA A 131 -11.56 10.74 20.89
N ALA A 132 -11.60 10.80 19.58
CA ALA A 132 -11.72 12.00 18.75
C ALA A 132 -12.80 11.79 17.66
N PRO A 133 -14.08 11.96 17.98
CA PRO A 133 -15.18 11.61 17.07
C PRO A 133 -15.16 12.34 15.73
N ASP A 134 -14.58 13.52 15.67
CA ASP A 134 -14.57 14.39 14.49
C ASP A 134 -13.22 14.40 13.77
N ASP A 135 -12.34 13.43 14.06
CA ASP A 135 -11.06 13.28 13.38
C ASP A 135 -11.28 12.89 11.91
N ILE A 136 -10.89 13.81 11.02
CA ILE A 136 -11.11 13.68 9.58
C ILE A 136 -10.31 12.52 8.99
N ASP A 137 -9.07 12.32 9.41
CA ASP A 137 -8.21 11.28 8.89
C ASP A 137 -8.71 9.89 9.31
N ALA A 138 -9.12 9.73 10.58
CA ALA A 138 -9.73 8.49 11.05
C ALA A 138 -11.03 8.18 10.30
N LEU A 139 -11.88 9.20 10.02
CA LEU A 139 -13.09 9.02 9.21
C LEU A 139 -12.77 8.58 7.78
N ILE A 140 -11.75 9.16 7.15
CA ILE A 140 -11.30 8.75 5.81
C ILE A 140 -10.84 7.29 5.83
N TYR A 141 -9.99 6.91 6.78
CA TYR A 141 -9.45 5.55 6.85
C TYR A 141 -10.52 4.51 7.18
N VAL A 142 -11.37 4.76 8.17
CA VAL A 142 -12.44 3.80 8.52
C VAL A 142 -13.44 3.64 7.38
N THR A 143 -13.82 4.73 6.70
CA THR A 143 -14.68 4.68 5.52
C THR A 143 -14.06 3.83 4.42
N SER A 144 -12.79 4.07 4.13
CA SER A 144 -12.07 3.39 3.05
C SER A 144 -11.92 1.89 3.33
N TRP A 145 -11.51 1.53 4.53
CA TRP A 145 -11.22 0.15 4.86
C TRP A 145 -12.48 -0.68 5.10
N THR A 146 -13.55 -0.10 5.67
CA THR A 146 -14.86 -0.79 5.76
C THR A 146 -15.46 -1.04 4.38
N ARG A 147 -15.31 -0.07 3.43
CA ARG A 147 -15.68 -0.30 2.03
C ARG A 147 -14.87 -1.43 1.39
N PHE A 148 -13.56 -1.45 1.63
CA PHE A 148 -12.67 -2.51 1.12
C PHE A 148 -13.09 -3.91 1.61
N GLU A 149 -13.57 -4.00 2.85
CA GLU A 149 -14.09 -5.24 3.44
C GLU A 149 -15.51 -5.61 2.95
N GLY A 150 -16.14 -4.75 2.13
CA GLY A 150 -17.52 -4.95 1.66
C GLY A 150 -18.59 -4.62 2.72
N LYS A 151 -18.23 -3.90 3.76
CA LYS A 151 -19.14 -3.41 4.82
C LYS A 151 -19.81 -2.08 4.40
N ASP A 152 -20.52 -2.10 3.26
CA ASP A 152 -20.96 -0.90 2.58
C ASP A 152 -21.82 0.02 3.46
N LYS A 153 -22.76 -0.53 4.24
CA LYS A 153 -23.61 0.27 5.13
C LYS A 153 -22.83 1.00 6.20
N GLU A 154 -21.81 0.34 6.75
CA GLU A 154 -20.96 0.93 7.77
C GLU A 154 -20.06 2.02 7.16
N SER A 155 -19.47 1.74 6.00
CA SER A 155 -18.70 2.71 5.22
C SER A 155 -19.51 3.95 4.90
N GLU A 156 -20.75 3.79 4.46
CA GLU A 156 -21.65 4.90 4.14
C GLU A 156 -21.95 5.77 5.37
N ALA A 157 -22.15 5.17 6.54
CA ALA A 157 -22.37 5.93 7.77
C ALA A 157 -21.19 6.84 8.12
N TYR A 158 -19.95 6.33 8.05
CA TYR A 158 -18.74 7.12 8.27
C TYR A 158 -18.52 8.16 7.17
N PHE A 159 -18.81 7.83 5.92
CA PHE A 159 -18.74 8.76 4.80
C PHE A 159 -19.70 9.93 4.97
N ASN A 160 -20.93 9.70 5.39
CA ASN A 160 -21.91 10.75 5.65
C ASN A 160 -21.47 11.66 6.80
N LYS A 161 -20.85 11.10 7.83
CA LYS A 161 -20.24 11.90 8.90
C LYS A 161 -19.08 12.74 8.38
N LEU A 162 -18.17 12.18 7.62
CA LEU A 162 -17.08 12.89 6.94
C LEU A 162 -17.65 14.05 6.10
N LYS A 163 -18.67 13.77 5.30
CA LYS A 163 -19.31 14.77 4.42
C LYS A 163 -19.92 15.92 5.21
N SER A 164 -20.49 15.66 6.39
CA SER A 164 -21.05 16.72 7.24
C SER A 164 -19.97 17.62 7.86
N LEU A 165 -18.80 17.06 8.18
CA LEU A 165 -17.69 17.78 8.82
C LEU A 165 -16.76 18.45 7.79
N ASN A 166 -16.47 17.77 6.69
CA ASN A 166 -15.56 18.24 5.65
C ASN A 166 -16.04 17.79 4.25
N PRO A 167 -16.96 18.54 3.61
CA PRO A 167 -17.50 18.21 2.30
C PRO A 167 -16.43 18.08 1.22
N ALA A 168 -15.37 18.89 1.26
CA ALA A 168 -14.31 18.87 0.27
C ALA A 168 -13.51 17.54 0.32
N LYS A 169 -13.18 17.06 1.53
CA LYS A 169 -12.52 15.77 1.71
C LYS A 169 -13.43 14.58 1.35
N ALA A 170 -14.71 14.68 1.62
CA ALA A 170 -15.67 13.66 1.20
C ALA A 170 -15.78 13.59 -0.33
N GLU A 171 -15.77 14.72 -1.03
CA GLU A 171 -15.76 14.75 -2.49
C GLU A 171 -14.48 14.17 -3.07
N GLU A 172 -13.31 14.51 -2.51
CA GLU A 172 -12.02 13.93 -2.87
C GLU A 172 -12.04 12.40 -2.75
N LEU A 173 -12.51 11.89 -1.61
CA LEU A 173 -12.63 10.46 -1.34
C LEU A 173 -13.61 9.78 -2.30
N SER A 174 -14.74 10.44 -2.61
CA SER A 174 -15.73 9.93 -3.58
C SER A 174 -15.12 9.78 -4.98
N ARG A 175 -14.37 10.78 -5.44
CA ARG A 175 -13.64 10.71 -6.74
C ARG A 175 -12.61 9.58 -6.75
N PHE A 176 -11.90 9.40 -5.66
CA PHE A 176 -10.95 8.31 -5.49
C PHE A 176 -11.63 6.94 -5.57
N PHE A 177 -12.75 6.74 -4.89
CA PHE A 177 -13.53 5.51 -4.97
C PHE A 177 -14.06 5.24 -6.38
N ALA A 178 -14.57 6.27 -7.06
CA ALA A 178 -15.02 6.14 -8.44
C ALA A 178 -13.88 5.71 -9.38
N GLN A 179 -12.67 6.21 -9.16
CA GLN A 179 -11.50 5.79 -9.92
C GLN A 179 -11.11 4.34 -9.63
N ILE A 180 -11.11 3.91 -8.36
CA ILE A 180 -10.88 2.51 -7.97
C ILE A 180 -11.90 1.60 -8.64
N ASP A 181 -13.19 1.95 -8.56
CA ASP A 181 -14.28 1.17 -9.15
C ASP A 181 -14.12 1.05 -10.66
N ARG A 182 -13.74 2.13 -11.33
CA ARG A 182 -13.47 2.14 -12.76
C ARG A 182 -12.32 1.19 -13.12
N VAL A 183 -11.18 1.33 -12.44
CA VAL A 183 -9.99 0.51 -12.70
C VAL A 183 -10.24 -0.96 -12.36
N SER A 184 -10.91 -1.23 -11.23
CA SER A 184 -11.18 -2.61 -10.78
C SER A 184 -12.17 -3.36 -11.68
N LYS A 185 -13.00 -2.63 -12.44
CA LYS A 185 -13.97 -3.19 -13.40
C LYS A 185 -13.43 -3.25 -14.83
N MET A 186 -12.23 -2.70 -15.08
CA MET A 186 -11.64 -2.79 -16.41
C MET A 186 -11.45 -4.25 -16.80
N PRO A 187 -11.83 -4.63 -18.03
CA PRO A 187 -11.57 -5.96 -18.51
C PRO A 187 -10.05 -6.18 -18.62
N LEU A 188 -9.57 -7.28 -18.06
CA LEU A 188 -8.20 -7.73 -18.28
C LEU A 188 -8.20 -8.57 -19.56
N SER A 189 -7.41 -8.15 -20.55
CA SER A 189 -7.19 -8.89 -21.78
C SER A 189 -5.74 -9.36 -21.84
N ASP A 190 -5.54 -10.59 -22.29
CA ASP A 190 -4.23 -11.15 -22.58
C ASP A 190 -3.80 -10.94 -24.05
N LYS A 191 -4.71 -10.38 -24.87
CA LYS A 191 -4.50 -10.14 -26.31
C LYS A 191 -5.07 -8.80 -26.73
N LEU A 192 -4.35 -8.13 -27.63
CA LEU A 192 -4.89 -6.99 -28.36
C LEU A 192 -5.80 -7.52 -29.47
N THR A 193 -7.03 -7.01 -29.51
CA THR A 193 -7.95 -7.27 -30.62
C THR A 193 -7.60 -6.41 -31.84
N PRO A 194 -8.07 -6.78 -33.05
CA PRO A 194 -7.92 -5.89 -34.23
C PRO A 194 -8.52 -4.50 -34.01
N ALA A 195 -9.59 -4.38 -33.20
CA ALA A 195 -10.21 -3.11 -32.87
C ALA A 195 -9.32 -2.26 -31.95
N ASP A 196 -8.65 -2.90 -30.96
CA ASP A 196 -7.69 -2.23 -30.08
C ASP A 196 -6.51 -1.71 -30.90
N LEU A 197 -5.93 -2.54 -31.78
CA LEU A 197 -4.83 -2.13 -32.67
C LEU A 197 -5.23 -0.99 -33.60
N ALA A 198 -6.43 -1.03 -34.18
CA ALA A 198 -6.93 0.04 -35.03
C ALA A 198 -7.06 1.36 -34.25
N THR A 199 -7.46 1.28 -32.99
CA THR A 199 -7.57 2.46 -32.11
C THR A 199 -6.19 3.01 -31.74
N LEU A 200 -5.26 2.14 -31.30
CA LEU A 200 -3.90 2.52 -30.92
C LEU A 200 -3.09 3.06 -32.10
N ASN A 201 -3.28 2.50 -33.30
CA ASN A 201 -2.60 3.00 -34.48
C ASN A 201 -3.05 4.38 -34.95
N LYS A 202 -4.24 4.86 -34.52
CA LYS A 202 -4.68 6.25 -34.78
C LYS A 202 -3.92 7.26 -33.92
N THR A 203 -3.37 6.83 -32.80
CA THR A 203 -2.64 7.67 -31.82
C THR A 203 -1.13 7.47 -31.95
N LYS A 204 -0.60 7.39 -33.18
CA LYS A 204 0.83 7.19 -33.46
C LYS A 204 1.70 8.12 -32.61
N GLY A 205 2.75 7.55 -31.98
CA GLY A 205 3.69 8.28 -31.15
C GLY A 205 3.22 8.59 -29.72
N ASN A 206 1.94 8.33 -29.39
CA ASN A 206 1.39 8.57 -28.04
C ASN A 206 1.05 7.26 -27.29
N ASN A 207 1.55 6.11 -27.76
CA ASN A 207 1.33 4.83 -27.12
C ASN A 207 2.55 4.43 -26.30
N ALA A 208 2.32 3.83 -25.13
CA ALA A 208 3.35 3.22 -24.32
C ALA A 208 2.96 1.79 -23.94
N ILE A 209 3.95 0.89 -23.98
CA ILE A 209 3.87 -0.48 -23.49
C ILE A 209 4.58 -0.48 -22.14
N VAL A 210 3.85 -0.67 -21.04
CA VAL A 210 4.43 -0.69 -19.69
C VAL A 210 4.59 -2.12 -19.24
N THR A 211 5.83 -2.52 -18.93
CA THR A 211 6.16 -3.84 -18.40
C THR A 211 6.57 -3.72 -16.95
N LEU A 212 5.74 -4.27 -16.07
CA LEU A 212 6.02 -4.25 -14.63
C LEU A 212 7.08 -5.29 -14.28
N GLY A 213 8.03 -4.91 -13.43
CA GLY A 213 9.02 -5.79 -12.85
C GLY A 213 8.43 -6.92 -12.02
N TYR A 214 9.24 -7.90 -11.75
CA TYR A 214 8.97 -8.99 -10.81
C TYR A 214 10.27 -9.33 -10.11
N ALA A 215 10.20 -9.53 -8.78
CA ALA A 215 11.39 -9.74 -7.95
C ALA A 215 12.42 -10.70 -8.60
N LEU A 216 13.66 -10.25 -8.68
CA LEU A 216 14.77 -11.08 -9.15
C LEU A 216 15.00 -12.29 -8.24
N ASN A 217 15.55 -13.34 -8.77
CA ASN A 217 16.07 -14.47 -7.99
C ASN A 217 17.15 -13.97 -7.00
N PRO A 218 17.46 -14.74 -5.94
CA PRO A 218 18.48 -14.34 -4.96
C PRO A 218 19.87 -14.08 -5.57
N ASP A 219 20.18 -14.74 -6.68
CA ASP A 219 21.43 -14.58 -7.44
C ASP A 219 21.45 -13.39 -8.42
N GLY A 220 20.36 -12.60 -8.43
CA GLY A 220 20.22 -11.44 -9.32
C GLY A 220 19.76 -11.77 -10.73
N THR A 221 19.42 -13.03 -11.04
CA THR A 221 18.88 -13.42 -12.35
C THR A 221 17.39 -13.14 -12.45
N MET A 222 16.88 -13.04 -13.70
CA MET A 222 15.45 -12.88 -13.94
C MET A 222 14.68 -14.14 -13.61
N ASN A 223 13.55 -13.97 -12.89
CA ASN A 223 12.58 -15.02 -12.65
C ASN A 223 11.79 -15.35 -13.94
N GLN A 224 11.29 -16.57 -14.06
CA GLN A 224 10.51 -17.01 -15.23
C GLN A 224 9.29 -16.12 -15.49
N ILE A 225 8.61 -15.66 -14.45
CA ILE A 225 7.46 -14.73 -14.58
C ILE A 225 7.88 -13.42 -15.26
N LEU A 226 9.07 -12.91 -14.96
CA LEU A 226 9.59 -11.71 -15.62
C LEU A 226 9.89 -11.96 -17.09
N ILE A 227 10.46 -13.11 -17.41
CA ILE A 227 10.73 -13.54 -18.81
C ILE A 227 9.41 -13.68 -19.58
N ASP A 228 8.36 -14.25 -18.99
CA ASP A 228 7.06 -14.40 -19.62
C ASP A 228 6.41 -13.03 -19.92
N ARG A 229 6.55 -12.06 -19.00
CA ARG A 229 6.12 -10.66 -19.21
C ARG A 229 6.87 -10.02 -20.38
N LEU A 230 8.18 -10.24 -20.48
CA LEU A 230 9.01 -9.72 -21.55
C LEU A 230 8.67 -10.34 -22.91
N ASN A 231 8.38 -11.64 -22.95
CA ASN A 231 7.90 -12.29 -24.17
C ASN A 231 6.60 -11.66 -24.65
N LYS A 232 5.68 -11.36 -23.73
CA LYS A 232 4.42 -10.68 -24.06
C LYS A 232 4.66 -9.24 -24.51
N THR A 233 5.56 -8.53 -23.86
CA THR A 233 5.98 -7.18 -24.27
C THR A 233 6.53 -7.20 -25.70
N LEU A 234 7.39 -8.15 -26.04
CA LEU A 234 7.96 -8.29 -27.36
C LEU A 234 6.89 -8.56 -28.43
N GLU A 235 5.91 -9.43 -28.12
CA GLU A 235 4.77 -9.70 -29.00
C GLU A 235 3.98 -8.41 -29.31
N VAL A 236 3.65 -7.64 -28.28
CA VAL A 236 2.91 -6.37 -28.43
C VAL A 236 3.75 -5.31 -29.14
N ALA A 237 5.04 -5.22 -28.82
CA ALA A 237 5.96 -4.24 -29.42
C ALA A 237 6.14 -4.43 -30.94
N LYS A 238 6.03 -5.66 -31.42
CA LYS A 238 6.03 -5.99 -32.86
C LYS A 238 4.75 -5.50 -33.56
N GLN A 239 3.63 -5.48 -32.83
CA GLN A 239 2.34 -5.00 -33.36
C GLN A 239 2.21 -3.47 -33.29
N LEU A 240 2.97 -2.82 -32.39
CA LEU A 240 2.99 -1.38 -32.16
C LEU A 240 4.43 -0.85 -32.31
N PRO A 241 4.99 -0.76 -33.53
CA PRO A 241 6.40 -0.43 -33.73
C PRO A 241 6.76 0.99 -33.28
N ASP A 242 5.81 1.91 -33.24
CA ASP A 242 6.02 3.31 -32.83
C ASP A 242 5.81 3.55 -31.33
N ALA A 243 5.37 2.54 -30.57
CA ALA A 243 5.13 2.68 -29.13
C ALA A 243 6.44 2.71 -28.33
N MET A 244 6.51 3.60 -27.33
CA MET A 244 7.55 3.58 -26.32
C MET A 244 7.36 2.34 -25.41
N ILE A 245 8.45 1.78 -24.93
CA ILE A 245 8.41 0.67 -23.95
C ILE A 245 8.97 1.20 -22.63
N VAL A 246 8.17 1.12 -21.57
CA VAL A 246 8.58 1.47 -20.21
C VAL A 246 8.76 0.18 -19.44
N VAL A 247 9.95 -0.05 -18.92
CA VAL A 247 10.25 -1.19 -18.03
C VAL A 247 10.50 -0.67 -16.62
N THR A 248 9.76 -1.18 -15.64
CA THR A 248 9.81 -0.69 -14.25
C THR A 248 10.25 -1.79 -13.29
N GLY A 249 11.04 -1.43 -12.29
CA GLY A 249 11.49 -2.33 -11.23
C GLY A 249 12.87 -1.92 -10.70
N GLY A 250 12.89 -1.43 -9.46
CA GLY A 250 14.04 -0.71 -8.90
C GLY A 250 14.68 -1.35 -7.67
N VAL A 251 14.14 -2.44 -7.12
CA VAL A 251 14.74 -3.08 -5.93
C VAL A 251 15.96 -3.91 -6.33
N PRO A 252 17.19 -3.46 -6.04
CA PRO A 252 18.38 -4.15 -6.51
C PRO A 252 18.60 -5.47 -5.76
N LYS A 253 18.97 -6.53 -6.53
CA LYS A 253 19.50 -7.79 -6.00
C LYS A 253 20.79 -8.13 -6.72
N ALA A 254 21.82 -8.50 -5.96
CA ALA A 254 23.14 -8.76 -6.51
C ALA A 254 23.63 -7.65 -7.48
N HIS A 255 23.41 -6.40 -7.11
CA HIS A 255 23.74 -5.19 -7.89
C HIS A 255 22.99 -5.06 -9.25
N GLN A 256 21.92 -5.78 -9.46
CA GLN A 256 21.06 -5.69 -10.66
C GLN A 256 19.67 -5.19 -10.28
N THR A 257 19.04 -4.42 -11.19
CA THR A 257 17.62 -4.04 -11.09
C THR A 257 16.84 -4.77 -12.18
N GLU A 258 15.53 -4.99 -11.92
CA GLU A 258 14.66 -5.60 -12.92
C GLU A 258 14.59 -4.73 -14.18
N GLY A 259 14.44 -3.41 -14.01
CA GLY A 259 14.35 -2.45 -15.13
C GLY A 259 15.54 -2.56 -16.07
N LYS A 260 16.77 -2.62 -15.51
CA LYS A 260 17.99 -2.78 -16.31
C LYS A 260 18.02 -4.12 -17.06
N LEU A 261 17.77 -5.23 -16.37
CA LEU A 261 17.81 -6.56 -17.00
C LEU A 261 16.73 -6.72 -18.07
N MET A 262 15.53 -6.15 -17.85
CA MET A 262 14.46 -6.14 -18.85
C MET A 262 14.85 -5.36 -20.10
N ALA A 263 15.44 -4.18 -19.94
CA ALA A 263 15.90 -3.38 -21.07
C ALA A 263 16.99 -4.10 -21.86
N ASP A 264 18.01 -4.63 -21.18
CA ASP A 264 19.09 -5.39 -21.82
C ASP A 264 18.55 -6.61 -22.58
N TRP A 265 17.55 -7.29 -22.02
CA TRP A 265 16.90 -8.44 -22.69
C TRP A 265 16.15 -8.01 -23.95
N LEU A 266 15.34 -6.94 -23.89
CA LEU A 266 14.59 -6.43 -25.04
C LEU A 266 15.52 -5.98 -26.16
N VAL A 267 16.63 -5.31 -25.83
CA VAL A 267 17.64 -4.93 -26.83
C VAL A 267 18.24 -6.16 -27.52
N LYS A 268 18.55 -7.21 -26.77
CA LYS A 268 19.02 -8.49 -27.32
C LYS A 268 17.98 -9.18 -28.25
N GLN A 269 16.69 -8.90 -28.02
CA GLN A 269 15.60 -9.37 -28.89
C GLN A 269 15.33 -8.45 -30.10
N GLY A 270 16.16 -7.44 -30.30
CA GLY A 270 16.09 -6.54 -31.48
C GLY A 270 15.20 -5.30 -31.30
N ILE A 271 14.76 -4.98 -30.09
CA ILE A 271 14.08 -3.71 -29.81
C ILE A 271 15.13 -2.58 -29.76
N PRO A 272 14.95 -1.49 -30.53
CA PRO A 272 15.85 -0.33 -30.48
C PRO A 272 15.91 0.28 -29.07
N ALA A 273 17.11 0.56 -28.58
CA ALA A 273 17.32 1.05 -27.20
C ALA A 273 16.60 2.41 -26.95
N GLU A 274 16.50 3.24 -27.99
CA GLU A 274 15.81 4.53 -27.93
C GLU A 274 14.29 4.44 -27.72
N ARG A 275 13.72 3.26 -27.92
CA ARG A 275 12.31 2.97 -27.58
C ARG A 275 12.11 2.56 -26.15
N ILE A 276 13.17 2.31 -25.39
CA ILE A 276 13.08 1.71 -24.05
C ILE A 276 13.41 2.77 -22.99
N PHE A 277 12.42 3.08 -22.16
CA PHE A 277 12.59 3.88 -20.95
C PHE A 277 12.70 2.97 -19.73
N GLN A 278 13.76 3.15 -18.94
CA GLN A 278 14.00 2.36 -17.72
C GLN A 278 13.58 3.17 -16.50
N ASP A 279 12.64 2.66 -15.73
CA ASP A 279 12.34 3.14 -14.38
C ASP A 279 12.96 2.17 -13.37
N ASN A 280 14.06 2.59 -12.77
CA ASN A 280 14.82 1.82 -11.79
C ASN A 280 14.53 2.28 -10.34
N TYR A 281 13.45 3.02 -10.11
CA TYR A 281 13.10 3.59 -8.80
C TYR A 281 11.76 3.10 -8.27
N ALA A 282 10.97 2.40 -9.06
CA ALA A 282 9.65 1.90 -8.70
C ALA A 282 9.70 0.54 -7.97
#